data_514f0b6622387e03dffa689d21881283
#
_entry.id   514f0b6622387e03dffa689d21881283
#
_cell.length_a   1.000
_cell.length_b   1.000
_cell.length_c   1.000
_cell.angle_alpha   90.00
_cell.angle_beta   90.00
_cell.angle_gamma   90.00
#
_symmetry.space_group_name_H-M   'P 1'
#
loop_
_entity.id
_entity.type
_entity.pdbx_description
1 polymer ?
#
loop_
_entity_poly.entity_id
_entity_poly.type
_entity_poly.pdbx_seq_one_letter_code
_entity_poly.pdbx_strand_id
1 'polypeptide(L)'
;MSPVAILLLALIAVIVVVALYFAGKQKEETQGVIERIRVGDYVGGLPNTTERKERAECSVTEAAFVFVADHDQELGRIPRNSIIDVFYEEKALTLSRLTVTKELTFAAFGLDKSKDDSRNTYCLVIDWDDNFAVRHNTVFEFTGSAAATIAHKAVEAIKRLQKPHVPRLRADEKRCPYCAEIIKKEALVCRFCNQRI
;
A
#
# COMPACT_ATOMS: atom_id res chain seq x y z
N MET A 1 49.49 30.62 -2.16
CA MET A 1 48.16 30.35 -2.76
C MET A 1 47.34 31.62 -2.61
N SER A 2 46.68 32.03 -3.67
CA SER A 2 45.82 33.23 -3.60
C SER A 2 44.59 32.95 -2.70
N PRO A 3 44.07 33.95 -2.03
CA PRO A 3 42.86 33.78 -1.15
C PRO A 3 41.65 33.24 -1.94
N VAL A 4 41.59 33.54 -3.26
CA VAL A 4 40.55 33.02 -4.16
C VAL A 4 40.66 31.50 -4.36
N ALA A 5 41.88 30.97 -4.43
CA ALA A 5 42.08 29.51 -4.59
C ALA A 5 41.69 28.73 -3.33
N ILE A 6 41.92 29.30 -2.15
CA ILE A 6 41.49 28.69 -0.86
C ILE A 6 39.99 28.67 -0.76
N LEU A 7 39.29 29.74 -1.16
CA LEU A 7 37.83 29.83 -1.16
C LEU A 7 37.19 28.83 -2.13
N LEU A 8 37.81 28.66 -3.32
CA LEU A 8 37.31 27.71 -4.33
C LEU A 8 37.48 26.26 -3.86
N LEU A 9 38.59 25.92 -3.21
CA LEU A 9 38.80 24.58 -2.65
C LEU A 9 37.83 24.29 -1.49
N ALA A 10 37.54 25.28 -0.65
CA ALA A 10 36.58 25.13 0.44
C ALA A 10 35.15 24.89 -0.14
N LEU A 11 34.74 25.60 -1.18
CA LEU A 11 33.46 25.42 -1.84
C LEU A 11 33.33 24.02 -2.47
N ILE A 12 34.36 23.55 -3.17
CA ILE A 12 34.40 22.21 -3.73
C ILE A 12 34.29 21.14 -2.63
N ALA A 13 34.98 21.30 -1.53
CA ALA A 13 34.92 20.37 -0.39
C ALA A 13 33.50 20.30 0.19
N VAL A 14 32.81 21.42 0.34
CA VAL A 14 31.41 21.46 0.81
C VAL A 14 30.49 20.74 -0.19
N ILE A 15 30.61 20.99 -1.49
CA ILE A 15 29.81 20.33 -2.52
C ILE A 15 30.01 18.82 -2.49
N VAL A 16 31.27 18.35 -2.37
CA VAL A 16 31.60 16.92 -2.28
C VAL A 16 30.98 16.29 -1.02
N VAL A 17 31.08 16.95 0.13
CA VAL A 17 30.50 16.45 1.38
C VAL A 17 28.97 16.36 1.28
N VAL A 18 28.33 17.38 0.71
CA VAL A 18 26.87 17.39 0.47
C VAL A 18 26.48 16.28 -0.49
N ALA A 19 27.21 16.11 -1.59
CA ALA A 19 26.95 15.05 -2.57
C ALA A 19 27.12 13.65 -1.96
N LEU A 20 28.15 13.42 -1.14
CA LEU A 20 28.37 12.17 -0.43
C LEU A 20 27.30 11.90 0.64
N TYR A 21 26.82 12.94 1.33
CA TYR A 21 25.72 12.84 2.28
C TYR A 21 24.42 12.39 1.60
N PHE A 22 24.04 13.04 0.47
CA PHE A 22 22.87 12.65 -0.30
C PHE A 22 23.01 11.27 -0.96
N ALA A 23 24.18 10.91 -1.47
CA ALA A 23 24.44 9.58 -1.99
C ALA A 23 24.39 8.50 -0.91
N GLY A 24 24.84 8.78 0.30
CA GLY A 24 24.72 7.90 1.46
C GLY A 24 23.25 7.69 1.85
N LYS A 25 22.47 8.78 1.90
CA LYS A 25 21.04 8.73 2.22
C LYS A 25 20.24 7.95 1.17
N GLN A 26 20.51 8.16 -0.13
CA GLN A 26 19.89 7.36 -1.20
C GLN A 26 20.25 5.87 -1.11
N LYS A 27 21.48 5.55 -0.68
CA LYS A 27 21.92 4.17 -0.53
C LYS A 27 21.26 3.47 0.68
N GLU A 28 21.00 4.20 1.78
CA GLU A 28 20.24 3.67 2.93
C GLU A 28 18.77 3.44 2.58
N GLU A 29 18.15 4.33 1.82
CA GLU A 29 16.76 4.16 1.35
C GLU A 29 16.61 3.00 0.36
N THR A 30 17.67 2.66 -0.38
CA THR A 30 17.67 1.51 -1.33
C THR A 30 18.10 0.21 -0.66
N GLN A 31 18.76 0.24 0.49
CA GLN A 31 19.13 -0.95 1.26
C GLN A 31 17.86 -1.52 1.93
N GLY A 32 17.37 -2.63 1.39
CA GLY A 32 16.19 -3.34 1.89
C GLY A 32 15.01 -3.38 0.92
N VAL A 33 15.11 -2.71 -0.23
CA VAL A 33 14.11 -2.86 -1.29
C VAL A 33 14.40 -4.15 -2.05
N ILE A 34 13.42 -5.08 -1.99
CA ILE A 34 13.48 -6.37 -2.68
C ILE A 34 13.11 -6.18 -4.15
N GLU A 35 12.03 -5.43 -4.41
CA GLU A 35 11.48 -5.23 -5.74
C GLU A 35 10.71 -3.90 -5.78
N ARG A 36 10.61 -3.30 -6.99
CA ARG A 36 9.73 -2.15 -7.25
C ARG A 36 8.62 -2.57 -8.20
N ILE A 37 7.39 -2.19 -7.86
CA ILE A 37 6.18 -2.53 -8.61
C ILE A 37 5.50 -1.24 -9.05
N ARG A 38 5.16 -1.16 -10.33
CA ARG A 38 4.33 -0.07 -10.85
C ARG A 38 2.87 -0.33 -10.48
N VAL A 39 2.26 0.53 -9.66
CA VAL A 39 0.91 0.37 -9.13
C VAL A 39 -0.14 1.32 -9.70
N GLY A 40 0.25 2.26 -10.57
CA GLY A 40 -0.66 3.24 -11.18
C GLY A 40 -0.85 4.49 -10.33
N ASP A 41 -1.95 5.22 -10.57
CA ASP A 41 -2.27 6.44 -9.83
C ASP A 41 -3.00 6.07 -8.54
N TYR A 42 -2.52 6.54 -7.39
CA TYR A 42 -3.18 6.34 -6.11
C TYR A 42 -4.51 7.08 -6.08
N VAL A 43 -5.55 6.39 -5.64
CA VAL A 43 -6.92 6.92 -5.56
C VAL A 43 -7.35 7.14 -4.11
N GLY A 44 -7.03 6.20 -3.22
CA GLY A 44 -7.40 6.31 -1.81
C GLY A 44 -7.25 4.99 -1.05
N GLY A 45 -7.60 5.02 0.26
CA GLY A 45 -7.70 3.84 1.12
C GLY A 45 -6.48 3.52 1.96
N LEU A 46 -5.42 4.34 1.94
CA LEU A 46 -4.35 4.28 2.93
C LEU A 46 -4.71 5.17 4.12
N PRO A 47 -4.53 4.70 5.37
CA PRO A 47 -4.78 5.51 6.56
C PRO A 47 -3.91 6.78 6.57
N ASN A 48 -4.47 7.89 7.04
CA ASN A 48 -3.79 9.18 7.21
C ASN A 48 -3.29 9.85 5.92
N THR A 49 -3.75 9.42 4.74
CA THR A 49 -3.49 10.12 3.49
C THR A 49 -4.68 10.98 3.10
N THR A 50 -4.40 12.19 2.62
CA THR A 50 -5.39 13.00 1.91
C THR A 50 -5.65 12.35 0.55
N GLU A 51 -6.91 12.13 0.24
CA GLU A 51 -7.37 11.57 -1.03
C GLU A 51 -7.01 12.51 -2.17
N ARG A 52 -5.93 12.20 -2.85
CA ARG A 52 -5.49 12.96 -4.01
C ARG A 52 -4.97 11.98 -5.06
N LYS A 53 -5.49 12.10 -6.27
CA LYS A 53 -5.03 11.28 -7.38
C LYS A 53 -3.59 11.67 -7.74
N GLU A 54 -2.64 10.82 -7.36
CA GLU A 54 -1.21 11.02 -7.60
C GLU A 54 -0.59 9.73 -8.14
N ARG A 55 0.35 9.88 -9.06
CA ARG A 55 1.12 8.73 -9.53
C ARG A 55 1.87 8.12 -8.35
N ALA A 56 1.79 6.79 -8.24
CA ALA A 56 2.44 6.07 -7.16
C ALA A 56 3.34 4.94 -7.67
N GLU A 57 4.41 4.69 -6.93
CA GLU A 57 5.25 3.51 -7.05
C GLU A 57 5.20 2.70 -5.76
N CYS A 58 5.34 1.40 -5.87
CA CYS A 58 5.42 0.52 -4.73
C CYS A 58 6.82 -0.07 -4.61
N SER A 59 7.50 0.23 -3.52
CA SER A 59 8.75 -0.40 -3.12
C SER A 59 8.46 -1.51 -2.12
N VAL A 60 8.90 -2.73 -2.41
CA VAL A 60 8.69 -3.89 -1.55
C VAL A 60 9.91 -4.09 -0.68
N THR A 61 9.72 -4.08 0.62
CA THR A 61 10.75 -4.37 1.63
C THR A 61 10.48 -5.73 2.28
N GLU A 62 11.37 -6.17 3.17
CA GLU A 62 11.17 -7.42 3.92
C GLU A 62 9.89 -7.39 4.78
N ALA A 63 9.50 -6.22 5.26
CA ALA A 63 8.38 -6.05 6.17
C ALA A 63 7.07 -5.63 5.48
N ALA A 64 7.13 -4.76 4.46
CA ALA A 64 5.97 -4.08 3.94
C ALA A 64 6.08 -3.74 2.44
N PHE A 65 4.92 -3.50 1.82
CA PHE A 65 4.76 -2.74 0.60
C PHE A 65 4.69 -1.24 0.97
N VAL A 66 5.62 -0.46 0.49
CA VAL A 66 5.75 0.99 0.74
C VAL A 66 5.33 1.73 -0.52
N PHE A 67 4.29 2.54 -0.43
CA PHE A 67 3.76 3.32 -1.54
C PHE A 67 4.28 4.75 -1.44
N VAL A 68 4.84 5.22 -2.54
CA VAL A 68 5.50 6.53 -2.63
C VAL A 68 4.90 7.28 -3.82
N ALA A 69 4.50 8.52 -3.62
CA ALA A 69 4.04 9.40 -4.68
C ALA A 69 5.23 10.01 -5.45
N ASP A 70 4.93 10.64 -6.60
CA ASP A 70 5.89 11.52 -7.26
C ASP A 70 6.43 12.54 -6.24
N HIS A 71 7.74 12.80 -6.26
CA HIS A 71 8.48 13.63 -5.28
C HIS A 71 8.88 12.93 -3.97
N ASP A 72 8.99 11.60 -3.94
CA ASP A 72 9.45 10.79 -2.80
C ASP A 72 8.62 10.96 -1.51
N GLN A 73 7.37 11.42 -1.64
CA GLN A 73 6.45 11.48 -0.52
C GLN A 73 5.87 10.09 -0.26
N GLU A 74 6.14 9.53 0.92
CA GLU A 74 5.50 8.28 1.33
C GLU A 74 4.00 8.50 1.54
N LEU A 75 3.18 7.77 0.76
CA LEU A 75 1.73 7.73 0.91
C LEU A 75 1.32 6.83 2.08
N GLY A 76 2.05 5.74 2.26
CA GLY A 76 1.80 4.80 3.34
C GLY A 76 2.41 3.44 3.07
N ARG A 77 2.19 2.51 4.02
CA ARG A 77 2.74 1.15 3.92
C ARG A 77 1.73 0.11 4.36
N ILE A 78 1.73 -1.01 3.65
CA ILE A 78 0.90 -2.18 3.95
C ILE A 78 1.83 -3.33 4.35
N PRO A 79 1.74 -3.87 5.58
CA PRO A 79 2.53 -5.02 5.99
C PRO A 79 2.29 -6.22 5.06
N ARG A 80 3.34 -6.94 4.66
CA ARG A 80 3.23 -8.06 3.71
C ARG A 80 2.34 -9.20 4.18
N ASN A 81 2.15 -9.34 5.49
CA ASN A 81 1.32 -10.37 6.13
C ASN A 81 -0.09 -9.87 6.50
N SER A 82 -0.46 -8.65 6.13
CA SER A 82 -1.79 -8.09 6.41
C SER A 82 -2.71 -8.12 5.19
N ILE A 83 -2.18 -8.41 4.01
CA ILE A 83 -2.95 -8.49 2.78
C ILE A 83 -3.84 -9.73 2.80
N ILE A 84 -5.13 -9.53 2.55
CA ILE A 84 -6.16 -10.56 2.51
C ILE A 84 -6.38 -10.99 1.06
N ASP A 85 -6.59 -10.01 0.19
CA ASP A 85 -6.77 -10.26 -1.24
C ASP A 85 -6.22 -9.10 -2.08
N VAL A 86 -5.85 -9.41 -3.32
CA VAL A 86 -5.41 -8.43 -4.32
C VAL A 86 -6.01 -8.82 -5.65
N PHE A 87 -6.71 -7.90 -6.27
CA PHE A 87 -7.33 -8.13 -7.56
C PHE A 87 -7.33 -6.86 -8.40
N TYR A 88 -7.63 -7.00 -9.70
CA TYR A 88 -7.89 -5.87 -10.57
C TYR A 88 -9.19 -6.09 -11.32
N GLU A 89 -9.90 -5.03 -11.62
CA GLU A 89 -11.16 -5.05 -12.35
C GLU A 89 -11.39 -3.73 -13.08
N GLU A 90 -12.33 -3.70 -14.01
CA GLU A 90 -12.73 -2.45 -14.66
C GLU A 90 -13.26 -1.45 -13.65
N LYS A 91 -12.94 -0.17 -13.83
CA LYS A 91 -13.35 0.91 -12.92
C LYS A 91 -14.85 0.91 -12.62
N ALA A 92 -15.70 0.64 -13.61
CA ALA A 92 -17.16 0.59 -13.42
C ALA A 92 -17.59 -0.50 -12.43
N LEU A 93 -16.94 -1.67 -12.44
CA LEU A 93 -17.19 -2.78 -11.52
C LEU A 93 -16.69 -2.45 -10.11
N THR A 94 -15.48 -1.90 -10.01
CA THR A 94 -14.92 -1.45 -8.74
C THR A 94 -15.85 -0.46 -8.04
N LEU A 95 -16.38 0.52 -8.78
CA LEU A 95 -17.32 1.51 -8.27
C LEU A 95 -18.59 0.85 -7.73
N SER A 96 -19.17 -0.14 -8.43
CA SER A 96 -20.38 -0.83 -7.98
C SER A 96 -20.14 -1.67 -6.73
N ARG A 97 -18.98 -2.29 -6.61
CA ARG A 97 -18.60 -3.18 -5.51
C ARG A 97 -18.28 -2.41 -4.21
N LEU A 98 -17.54 -1.33 -4.32
CA LEU A 98 -17.19 -0.47 -3.18
C LEU A 98 -18.41 0.29 -2.63
N THR A 99 -19.44 0.56 -3.45
CA THR A 99 -20.69 1.20 -2.98
C THR A 99 -21.49 0.29 -2.04
N VAL A 100 -21.36 -1.03 -2.16
CA VAL A 100 -22.08 -2.00 -1.32
C VAL A 100 -21.47 -2.09 0.09
N THR A 101 -20.19 -1.83 0.24
CA THR A 101 -19.50 -1.74 1.55
C THR A 101 -19.59 -0.30 2.08
N LYS A 102 -20.65 0.05 2.70
CA LYS A 102 -21.17 1.33 3.25
C LYS A 102 -20.19 2.38 3.82
N GLU A 103 -18.88 2.19 3.78
CA GLU A 103 -17.89 3.04 4.42
C GLU A 103 -17.10 3.93 3.45
N LEU A 104 -17.31 3.78 2.15
CA LEU A 104 -16.58 4.53 1.12
C LEU A 104 -17.54 5.40 0.34
N THR A 105 -17.59 6.68 0.68
CA THR A 105 -18.28 7.66 -0.16
C THR A 105 -17.49 7.85 -1.44
N PHE A 106 -18.14 7.73 -2.61
CA PHE A 106 -17.52 7.93 -3.94
C PHE A 106 -16.78 9.27 -4.07
N ALA A 107 -17.26 10.29 -3.36
CA ALA A 107 -16.60 11.59 -3.26
C ALA A 107 -15.21 11.50 -2.62
N ALA A 108 -15.03 10.56 -1.69
CA ALA A 108 -13.78 10.33 -1.00
C ALA A 108 -12.67 9.79 -1.92
N PHE A 109 -13.03 9.05 -2.99
CA PHE A 109 -12.04 8.48 -3.92
C PHE A 109 -11.82 9.33 -5.18
N GLY A 110 -12.43 10.52 -5.30
CA GLY A 110 -12.33 11.33 -6.52
C GLY A 110 -12.79 10.58 -7.79
N LEU A 111 -13.52 9.46 -7.62
CA LEU A 111 -14.07 8.64 -8.69
C LEU A 111 -15.38 9.24 -9.15
N ASP A 112 -15.31 10.38 -9.85
CA ASP A 112 -16.48 11.04 -10.41
C ASP A 112 -17.10 10.18 -11.54
N LYS A 113 -18.38 9.83 -11.38
CA LYS A 113 -19.17 9.15 -12.41
C LYS A 113 -19.35 9.95 -13.69
N SER A 114 -19.10 11.28 -13.64
CA SER A 114 -19.45 12.20 -14.71
C SER A 114 -18.42 12.35 -15.81
N LYS A 115 -17.19 11.84 -15.64
CA LYS A 115 -16.18 11.87 -16.70
C LYS A 115 -16.08 10.52 -17.41
N ASP A 116 -16.63 10.51 -18.58
CA ASP A 116 -16.83 9.44 -19.55
C ASP A 116 -15.52 8.88 -20.19
N ASP A 117 -14.51 8.61 -19.36
CA ASP A 117 -13.26 7.99 -19.83
C ASP A 117 -13.04 6.60 -19.19
N SER A 118 -14.15 5.89 -18.92
CA SER A 118 -14.14 4.54 -18.32
C SER A 118 -13.64 3.46 -19.27
N ARG A 119 -13.54 3.76 -20.57
CA ARG A 119 -12.99 2.83 -21.56
C ARG A 119 -11.48 2.68 -21.33
N ASN A 120 -11.04 1.45 -21.03
CA ASN A 120 -9.64 1.11 -20.74
C ASN A 120 -9.09 1.66 -19.41
N THR A 121 -9.95 1.80 -18.41
CA THR A 121 -9.52 2.15 -17.05
C THR A 121 -9.75 0.96 -16.12
N TYR A 122 -8.68 0.53 -15.44
CA TYR A 122 -8.68 -0.59 -14.51
C TYR A 122 -8.22 -0.13 -13.13
N CYS A 123 -8.85 -0.66 -12.09
CA CYS A 123 -8.46 -0.43 -10.71
C CYS A 123 -7.77 -1.67 -10.15
N LEU A 124 -6.62 -1.47 -9.52
CA LEU A 124 -5.99 -2.42 -8.63
C LEU A 124 -6.53 -2.17 -7.22
N VAL A 125 -7.08 -3.19 -6.60
CA VAL A 125 -7.60 -3.12 -5.24
C VAL A 125 -6.77 -4.05 -4.36
N ILE A 126 -6.27 -3.52 -3.24
CA ILE A 126 -5.58 -4.27 -2.20
C ILE A 126 -6.46 -4.25 -0.96
N ASP A 127 -6.95 -5.41 -0.58
CA ASP A 127 -7.78 -5.62 0.60
C ASP A 127 -6.88 -6.12 1.75
N TRP A 128 -6.86 -5.41 2.87
CA TRP A 128 -5.92 -5.68 3.95
C TRP A 128 -6.43 -5.21 5.32
N ASP A 129 -5.90 -5.81 6.39
CA ASP A 129 -6.18 -5.44 7.77
C ASP A 129 -5.03 -4.63 8.37
N ASP A 130 -5.34 -3.55 9.07
CA ASP A 130 -4.36 -2.77 9.82
C ASP A 130 -3.97 -3.43 11.16
N ASN A 131 -3.16 -2.73 11.96
CA ASN A 131 -2.72 -3.22 13.26
C ASN A 131 -3.84 -3.35 14.30
N PHE A 132 -4.98 -2.72 14.04
CA PHE A 132 -6.17 -2.73 14.92
C PHE A 132 -7.26 -3.69 14.41
N ALA A 133 -6.95 -4.52 13.41
CA ALA A 133 -7.89 -5.39 12.70
C ALA A 133 -9.04 -4.62 12.03
N VAL A 134 -8.76 -3.40 11.59
CA VAL A 134 -9.67 -2.63 10.75
C VAL A 134 -9.34 -2.95 9.30
N ARG A 135 -10.39 -3.27 8.53
CA ARG A 135 -10.26 -3.62 7.12
C ARG A 135 -10.22 -2.38 6.24
N HIS A 136 -9.27 -2.35 5.35
CA HIS A 136 -9.04 -1.27 4.39
C HIS A 136 -9.03 -1.81 2.96
N ASN A 137 -9.46 -0.97 2.01
CA ASN A 137 -9.33 -1.21 0.58
C ASN A 137 -8.50 -0.08 -0.02
N THR A 138 -7.26 -0.38 -0.39
CA THR A 138 -6.40 0.59 -1.07
C THR A 138 -6.56 0.44 -2.57
N VAL A 139 -6.81 1.54 -3.27
CA VAL A 139 -7.16 1.56 -4.70
C VAL A 139 -6.15 2.37 -5.50
N PHE A 140 -5.70 1.79 -6.61
CA PHE A 140 -4.87 2.44 -7.62
C PHE A 140 -5.54 2.32 -8.99
N GLU A 141 -5.41 3.35 -9.84
CA GLU A 141 -6.02 3.41 -11.15
C GLU A 141 -4.96 3.34 -12.26
N PHE A 142 -5.24 2.54 -13.26
CA PHE A 142 -4.45 2.45 -14.49
C PHE A 142 -5.31 2.89 -15.68
N THR A 143 -4.76 3.74 -16.53
CA THR A 143 -5.43 4.26 -17.71
C THR A 143 -4.65 3.93 -18.99
N GLY A 144 -5.38 3.81 -20.11
CA GLY A 144 -4.80 3.60 -21.43
C GLY A 144 -4.87 2.15 -21.93
N SER A 145 -4.42 1.92 -23.16
CA SER A 145 -4.55 0.65 -23.86
C SER A 145 -3.86 -0.55 -23.20
N ALA A 146 -2.83 -0.31 -22.40
CA ALA A 146 -2.09 -1.35 -21.68
C ALA A 146 -2.53 -1.50 -20.21
N ALA A 147 -3.55 -0.76 -19.76
CA ALA A 147 -3.97 -0.68 -18.36
C ALA A 147 -4.25 -2.05 -17.74
N ALA A 148 -5.05 -2.89 -18.41
CA ALA A 148 -5.36 -4.25 -17.94
C ALA A 148 -4.10 -5.10 -17.75
N THR A 149 -3.17 -5.07 -18.72
CA THR A 149 -1.93 -5.85 -18.66
C THR A 149 -1.02 -5.39 -17.53
N ILE A 150 -0.92 -4.08 -17.32
CA ILE A 150 -0.07 -3.51 -16.24
C ILE A 150 -0.70 -3.82 -14.89
N ALA A 151 -2.02 -3.65 -14.73
CA ALA A 151 -2.74 -3.99 -13.52
C ALA A 151 -2.60 -5.48 -13.17
N HIS A 152 -2.76 -6.37 -14.15
CA HIS A 152 -2.55 -7.80 -13.96
C HIS A 152 -1.14 -8.12 -13.45
N LYS A 153 -0.09 -7.57 -14.07
CA LYS A 153 1.30 -7.75 -13.63
C LYS A 153 1.53 -7.25 -12.21
N ALA A 154 0.91 -6.13 -11.83
CA ALA A 154 1.01 -5.59 -10.47
C ALA A 154 0.36 -6.55 -9.45
N VAL A 155 -0.84 -7.10 -9.75
CA VAL A 155 -1.51 -8.11 -8.92
C VAL A 155 -0.63 -9.34 -8.73
N GLU A 156 -0.08 -9.87 -9.83
CA GLU A 156 0.80 -11.05 -9.81
C GLU A 156 2.06 -10.81 -8.94
N ALA A 157 2.68 -9.65 -9.10
CA ALA A 157 3.86 -9.27 -8.31
C ALA A 157 3.53 -9.15 -6.82
N ILE A 158 2.42 -8.49 -6.46
CA ILE A 158 1.99 -8.36 -5.06
C ILE A 158 1.66 -9.73 -4.47
N LYS A 159 0.87 -10.56 -5.17
CA LYS A 159 0.52 -11.93 -4.72
C LYS A 159 1.75 -12.80 -4.49
N ARG A 160 2.74 -12.72 -5.36
CA ARG A 160 4.01 -13.45 -5.22
C ARG A 160 4.81 -13.00 -4.00
N LEU A 161 4.79 -11.70 -3.69
CA LEU A 161 5.60 -11.09 -2.65
C LEU A 161 4.87 -10.94 -1.31
N GLN A 162 3.55 -11.10 -1.26
CA GLN A 162 2.82 -11.10 0.02
C GLN A 162 3.25 -12.29 0.88
N LYS A 163 3.21 -12.12 2.20
CA LYS A 163 3.37 -13.21 3.18
C LYS A 163 1.99 -13.73 3.55
N PRO A 164 1.88 -14.98 4.05
CA PRO A 164 0.59 -15.49 4.51
C PRO A 164 -0.08 -14.52 5.46
N HIS A 165 -1.36 -14.23 5.21
CA HIS A 165 -2.14 -13.36 6.06
C HIS A 165 -2.27 -13.97 7.45
N VAL A 166 -1.91 -13.19 8.47
CA VAL A 166 -2.06 -13.58 9.88
C VAL A 166 -3.21 -12.76 10.46
N PRO A 167 -4.41 -13.37 10.65
CA PRO A 167 -5.55 -12.69 11.22
C PRO A 167 -5.20 -12.10 12.59
N ARG A 168 -5.43 -10.80 12.75
CA ARG A 168 -5.19 -10.09 14.00
C ARG A 168 -6.42 -10.19 14.90
N LEU A 169 -6.18 -10.29 16.19
CA LEU A 169 -7.26 -10.33 17.18
C LEU A 169 -7.74 -8.89 17.43
N ARG A 170 -9.04 -8.71 17.41
CA ARG A 170 -9.66 -7.50 17.95
C ARG A 170 -9.58 -7.50 19.48
N ALA A 171 -9.78 -6.32 20.08
CA ALA A 171 -9.70 -6.19 21.54
C ALA A 171 -10.70 -7.10 22.30
N ASP A 172 -11.82 -7.45 21.67
CA ASP A 172 -12.89 -8.31 22.18
C ASP A 172 -12.77 -9.78 21.73
N GLU A 173 -11.64 -10.17 21.15
CA GLU A 173 -11.40 -11.51 20.61
C GLU A 173 -10.23 -12.22 21.31
N LYS A 174 -10.28 -13.56 21.30
CA LYS A 174 -9.21 -14.46 21.73
C LYS A 174 -9.11 -15.67 20.80
N ARG A 175 -7.98 -16.37 20.82
CA ARG A 175 -7.86 -17.67 20.15
C ARG A 175 -8.38 -18.77 21.09
N CYS A 176 -9.14 -19.71 20.53
CA CYS A 176 -9.54 -20.91 21.24
C CYS A 176 -8.29 -21.74 21.58
N PRO A 177 -8.09 -22.17 22.84
CA PRO A 177 -6.92 -22.97 23.21
C PRO A 177 -6.91 -24.38 22.61
N TYR A 178 -8.05 -24.87 22.10
CA TYR A 178 -8.18 -26.20 21.55
C TYR A 178 -8.06 -26.27 20.03
N CYS A 179 -8.66 -25.33 19.29
CA CYS A 179 -8.65 -25.33 17.81
C CYS A 179 -8.01 -24.09 17.20
N ALA A 180 -7.49 -23.17 17.99
CA ALA A 180 -6.84 -21.91 17.58
C ALA A 180 -7.71 -20.93 16.77
N GLU A 181 -8.99 -21.24 16.55
CA GLU A 181 -9.94 -20.34 15.88
C GLU A 181 -10.22 -19.08 16.70
N ILE A 182 -10.54 -17.98 16.01
CA ILE A 182 -10.83 -16.71 16.66
C ILE A 182 -12.27 -16.72 17.16
N ILE A 183 -12.42 -16.43 18.46
CA ILE A 183 -13.69 -16.40 19.17
C ILE A 183 -13.79 -15.14 20.03
N LYS A 184 -15.00 -14.80 20.46
CA LYS A 184 -15.18 -13.70 21.41
C LYS A 184 -14.47 -13.97 22.72
N LYS A 185 -13.89 -12.94 23.34
CA LYS A 185 -13.15 -13.04 24.60
C LYS A 185 -13.99 -13.60 25.75
N GLU A 186 -15.28 -13.29 25.74
CA GLU A 186 -16.29 -13.71 26.71
C GLU A 186 -16.89 -15.10 26.45
N ALA A 187 -16.52 -15.74 25.30
CA ALA A 187 -17.07 -17.04 24.96
C ALA A 187 -16.65 -18.10 25.98
N LEU A 188 -17.61 -18.81 26.51
CA LEU A 188 -17.44 -19.93 27.44
C LEU A 188 -17.36 -21.28 26.72
N VAL A 189 -17.84 -21.33 25.47
CA VAL A 189 -17.81 -22.51 24.61
C VAL A 189 -17.38 -22.07 23.23
N CYS A 190 -16.45 -22.80 22.64
CA CYS A 190 -16.02 -22.54 21.27
C CYS A 190 -17.07 -23.02 20.26
N ARG A 191 -17.57 -22.12 19.41
CA ARG A 191 -18.54 -22.46 18.37
C ARG A 191 -17.99 -23.36 17.25
N PHE A 192 -16.68 -23.50 17.14
CA PHE A 192 -16.03 -24.28 16.10
C PHE A 192 -15.70 -25.73 16.54
N CYS A 193 -15.17 -25.88 17.75
CA CYS A 193 -14.82 -27.20 18.28
C CYS A 193 -15.70 -27.69 19.44
N ASN A 194 -16.68 -26.90 19.85
CA ASN A 194 -17.62 -27.17 20.94
C ASN A 194 -16.97 -27.43 22.31
N GLN A 195 -15.67 -27.14 22.45
CA GLN A 195 -14.99 -27.27 23.74
C GLN A 195 -15.34 -26.09 24.68
N ARG A 196 -15.49 -26.39 25.93
CA ARG A 196 -15.65 -25.40 27.01
C ARG A 196 -14.29 -24.74 27.27
N ILE A 197 -14.27 -23.39 27.40
CA ILE A 197 -13.05 -22.57 27.46
C ILE A 197 -12.98 -21.93 28.83
#